data_4f127b14ed73d135bb7b982858173aed
#
_entry.id   4f127b14ed73d135bb7b982858173aed
#
_cell.length_a   1.000
_cell.length_b   1.000
_cell.length_c   1.000
_cell.angle_alpha   90.00
_cell.angle_beta   90.00
_cell.angle_gamma   90.00
#
_symmetry.space_group_name_H-M   'P 1'
#
loop_
_entity.id
_entity.type
_entity.pdbx_description
1 polymer ?
#
loop_
_entity_poly.entity_id
_entity_poly.type
_entity_poly.pdbx_seq_one_letter_code
_entity_poly.pdbx_strand_id
1 'polypeptide(L)'
;MTERSQIATSFLPQPGSAPVEWRIEPGLTAYPDALAVMEARAEAIRSGAAGEMVWLVEHPPLYTAGTSARIEDLIEPDRFPVFAAGRGGEYTYHGPGQRVAYVMLDLKRRREDVRAFVAALEQWIIGTLAAFNVRGERREDRVGVWVVRPDRPPLADGSLAEDKIAAIGIRLRRWVSFHGIAINVEPDLAHFSGIVPCGVQDHGITSLVDLGLPITMADLDLALKSAFEHVFGPAAPLLVETARKAG
;
A
#
# COMPACT_ATOMS: atom_id res chain seq x y z
N MET A 1 11.72 16.07 18.11
CA MET A 1 11.27 15.44 16.83
C MET A 1 9.78 15.75 16.67
N THR A 2 9.32 16.14 15.49
CA THR A 2 7.89 16.37 15.23
C THR A 2 7.17 15.00 15.32
N GLU A 3 6.06 14.94 16.07
CA GLU A 3 5.20 13.76 16.15
C GLU A 3 4.63 13.43 14.76
N ARG A 4 4.39 12.15 14.47
CA ARG A 4 3.84 11.72 13.17
C ARG A 4 2.44 12.27 12.93
N SER A 5 1.66 12.43 13.99
CA SER A 5 0.33 13.05 13.97
C SER A 5 0.35 14.50 13.45
N GLN A 6 1.45 15.23 13.65
CA GLN A 6 1.63 16.63 13.26
C GLN A 6 2.26 16.81 11.88
N ILE A 7 2.67 15.73 11.20
CA ILE A 7 3.26 15.81 9.88
C ILE A 7 2.18 16.18 8.86
N ALA A 8 2.43 17.26 8.08
CA ALA A 8 1.52 17.66 7.01
C ALA A 8 1.39 16.55 5.95
N THR A 9 0.16 16.16 5.67
CA THR A 9 -0.18 15.01 4.81
C THR A 9 -0.48 15.38 3.35
N SER A 10 -0.61 16.67 3.04
CA SER A 10 -0.71 17.14 1.66
C SER A 10 0.66 17.00 0.96
N PHE A 11 0.68 16.33 -0.17
CA PHE A 11 1.89 16.02 -0.94
C PHE A 11 1.70 16.36 -2.42
N LEU A 12 1.10 17.53 -2.66
CA LEU A 12 0.76 18.03 -3.99
C LEU A 12 2.01 18.29 -4.84
N PRO A 13 1.93 18.07 -6.17
CA PRO A 13 3.02 18.38 -7.08
C PRO A 13 3.16 19.89 -7.28
N GLN A 14 4.29 20.32 -7.82
CA GLN A 14 4.50 21.70 -8.25
C GLN A 14 3.45 22.10 -9.30
N PRO A 15 3.04 23.40 -9.34
CA PRO A 15 2.11 23.90 -10.34
C PRO A 15 2.58 23.58 -11.76
N GLY A 16 1.65 23.16 -12.63
CA GLY A 16 1.95 22.79 -14.01
C GLY A 16 2.48 21.36 -14.21
N SER A 17 2.56 20.56 -13.15
CA SER A 17 2.89 19.13 -13.27
C SER A 17 1.79 18.39 -14.04
N ALA A 18 2.19 17.46 -14.92
CA ALA A 18 1.25 16.57 -15.60
C ALA A 18 0.51 15.67 -14.58
N PRO A 19 -0.74 15.29 -14.88
CA PRO A 19 -1.46 14.31 -14.06
C PRO A 19 -0.70 12.98 -13.96
N VAL A 20 -0.83 12.31 -12.82
CA VAL A 20 -0.23 11.00 -12.58
C VAL A 20 -0.98 9.95 -13.40
N GLU A 21 -0.29 9.14 -14.18
CA GLU A 21 -0.88 8.00 -14.89
C GLU A 21 -1.54 7.04 -13.88
N TRP A 22 -2.78 6.62 -14.18
CA TRP A 22 -3.52 5.71 -13.32
C TRP A 22 -3.82 4.43 -14.07
N ARG A 23 -3.18 3.33 -13.66
CA ARG A 23 -3.31 2.03 -14.32
C ARG A 23 -3.90 1.00 -13.38
N ILE A 24 -4.84 0.20 -13.87
CA ILE A 24 -5.38 -0.98 -13.18
C ILE A 24 -5.03 -2.21 -14.01
N GLU A 25 -4.35 -3.18 -13.40
CA GLU A 25 -4.02 -4.45 -14.06
C GLU A 25 -5.14 -5.45 -13.84
N PRO A 26 -5.68 -6.06 -14.90
CA PRO A 26 -6.67 -7.12 -14.74
C PRO A 26 -6.01 -8.43 -14.29
N GLY A 27 -6.67 -9.14 -13.35
CA GLY A 27 -6.21 -10.43 -12.85
C GLY A 27 -4.97 -10.36 -11.95
N LEU A 28 -4.28 -11.49 -11.82
CA LEU A 28 -3.13 -11.61 -10.93
C LEU A 28 -1.83 -11.35 -11.66
N THR A 29 -1.01 -10.48 -11.09
CA THR A 29 0.32 -10.12 -11.62
C THR A 29 1.41 -10.87 -10.86
N ALA A 30 2.30 -11.58 -11.54
CA ALA A 30 3.44 -12.20 -10.89
C ALA A 30 4.38 -11.12 -10.29
N TYR A 31 4.86 -11.35 -9.07
CA TYR A 31 5.66 -10.35 -8.35
C TYR A 31 6.98 -9.98 -9.07
N PRO A 32 7.74 -10.92 -9.66
CA PRO A 32 8.95 -10.57 -10.42
C PRO A 32 8.67 -9.66 -11.61
N ASP A 33 7.55 -9.86 -12.31
CA ASP A 33 7.14 -9.03 -13.44
C ASP A 33 6.77 -7.62 -12.97
N ALA A 34 6.02 -7.55 -11.86
CA ALA A 34 5.68 -6.27 -11.25
C ALA A 34 6.93 -5.50 -10.81
N LEU A 35 7.91 -6.18 -10.21
CA LEU A 35 9.16 -5.56 -9.79
C LEU A 35 9.93 -4.99 -10.99
N ALA A 36 10.02 -5.74 -12.09
CA ALA A 36 10.67 -5.28 -13.32
C ALA A 36 10.00 -4.02 -13.90
N VAL A 37 8.65 -4.00 -13.93
CA VAL A 37 7.88 -2.82 -14.39
C VAL A 37 8.13 -1.61 -13.49
N MET A 38 8.10 -1.79 -12.16
CA MET A 38 8.36 -0.70 -11.21
C MET A 38 9.76 -0.11 -11.37
N GLU A 39 10.79 -0.96 -11.47
CA GLU A 39 12.18 -0.51 -11.61
C GLU A 39 12.40 0.23 -12.94
N ALA A 40 11.84 -0.29 -14.03
CA ALA A 40 11.90 0.37 -15.34
C ALA A 40 11.18 1.72 -15.34
N ARG A 41 9.97 1.79 -14.74
CA ARG A 41 9.21 3.04 -14.65
C ARG A 41 9.93 4.07 -13.77
N ALA A 42 10.47 3.67 -12.62
CA ALA A 42 11.21 4.57 -11.75
C ALA A 42 12.45 5.16 -12.44
N GLU A 43 13.17 4.37 -13.23
CA GLU A 43 14.29 4.85 -14.02
C GLU A 43 13.85 5.79 -15.16
N ALA A 44 12.74 5.48 -15.84
CA ALA A 44 12.18 6.31 -16.89
C ALA A 44 11.68 7.67 -16.36
N ILE A 45 11.06 7.70 -15.16
CA ILE A 45 10.70 8.94 -14.48
C ILE A 45 11.95 9.77 -14.17
N ARG A 46 12.97 9.13 -13.61
CA ARG A 46 14.24 9.77 -13.25
C ARG A 46 14.93 10.43 -14.45
N SER A 47 14.90 9.76 -15.60
CA SER A 47 15.50 10.29 -16.86
C SER A 47 14.59 11.27 -17.61
N GLY A 48 13.34 11.45 -17.17
CA GLY A 48 12.35 12.27 -17.87
C GLY A 48 11.73 11.58 -19.10
N ALA A 49 11.98 10.28 -19.31
CA ALA A 49 11.45 9.51 -20.42
C ALA A 49 9.99 9.07 -20.22
N ALA A 50 9.48 9.07 -18.97
CA ALA A 50 8.10 8.76 -18.66
C ALA A 50 7.55 9.66 -17.54
N GLY A 51 6.21 9.77 -17.48
CA GLY A 51 5.49 10.42 -16.39
C GLY A 51 5.37 9.54 -15.15
N GLU A 52 4.93 10.15 -14.06
CA GLU A 52 4.61 9.47 -12.80
C GLU A 52 3.43 8.50 -13.00
N MET A 53 3.39 7.42 -12.20
CA MET A 53 2.35 6.39 -12.33
C MET A 53 1.96 5.82 -10.95
N VAL A 54 0.66 5.63 -10.78
CA VAL A 54 0.09 4.70 -9.80
C VAL A 54 -0.42 3.48 -10.55
N TRP A 55 -0.01 2.30 -10.11
CA TRP A 55 -0.37 1.03 -10.74
C TRP A 55 -1.00 0.09 -9.72
N LEU A 56 -2.28 -0.22 -9.94
CA LEU A 56 -3.09 -1.09 -9.09
C LEU A 56 -3.02 -2.53 -9.61
N VAL A 57 -2.64 -3.45 -8.73
CA VAL A 57 -2.51 -4.89 -9.04
C VAL A 57 -3.07 -5.75 -7.92
N GLU A 58 -3.28 -7.02 -8.23
CA GLU A 58 -3.36 -8.13 -7.27
C GLU A 58 -2.25 -9.12 -7.59
N HIS A 59 -1.76 -9.82 -6.57
CA HIS A 59 -0.75 -10.86 -6.72
C HIS A 59 -1.32 -12.26 -6.45
N PRO A 60 -0.73 -13.33 -7.00
CA PRO A 60 -0.91 -14.66 -6.45
C PRO A 60 -0.35 -14.69 -5.00
N PRO A 61 -0.74 -15.68 -4.17
CA PRO A 61 -0.27 -15.77 -2.80
C PRO A 61 1.26 -15.83 -2.72
N LEU A 62 1.85 -14.91 -1.94
CA LEU A 62 3.29 -14.81 -1.74
C LEU A 62 3.64 -14.01 -0.47
N TYR A 63 4.88 -14.16 -0.01
CA TYR A 63 5.48 -13.29 1.00
C TYR A 63 6.56 -12.40 0.37
N THR A 64 6.67 -11.17 0.87
CA THR A 64 7.81 -10.31 0.53
C THR A 64 8.59 -9.93 1.79
N ALA A 65 9.92 -10.07 1.74
CA ALA A 65 10.85 -9.65 2.77
C ALA A 65 11.34 -8.22 2.47
N GLY A 66 11.05 -7.28 3.37
CA GLY A 66 11.62 -5.94 3.34
C GLY A 66 13.05 -5.92 3.91
N THR A 67 13.67 -4.73 3.94
CA THR A 67 15.07 -4.57 4.39
C THR A 67 15.28 -4.81 5.88
N SER A 68 14.22 -4.84 6.68
CA SER A 68 14.26 -5.12 8.12
C SER A 68 13.74 -6.52 8.47
N ALA A 69 13.41 -7.34 7.46
CA ALA A 69 12.89 -8.69 7.67
C ALA A 69 13.96 -9.58 8.33
N ARG A 70 13.57 -10.31 9.38
CA ARG A 70 14.42 -11.26 10.09
C ARG A 70 13.91 -12.67 9.81
N ILE A 71 14.83 -13.61 9.65
CA ILE A 71 14.48 -14.98 9.26
C ILE A 71 13.55 -15.66 10.28
N GLU A 72 13.68 -15.31 11.55
CA GLU A 72 12.84 -15.80 12.65
C GLU A 72 11.37 -15.34 12.55
N ASP A 73 11.08 -14.29 11.78
CA ASP A 73 9.73 -13.77 11.55
C ASP A 73 9.02 -14.50 10.40
N LEU A 74 9.69 -15.41 9.71
CA LEU A 74 9.11 -16.30 8.70
C LEU A 74 8.76 -17.65 9.34
N ILE A 75 7.49 -17.77 9.78
CA ILE A 75 7.00 -18.91 10.58
C ILE A 75 6.79 -20.15 9.69
N GLU A 76 6.22 -19.97 8.51
CA GLU A 76 5.91 -21.06 7.57
C GLU A 76 6.63 -20.78 6.22
N PRO A 77 7.96 -21.06 6.12
CA PRO A 77 8.76 -20.67 4.94
C PRO A 77 8.35 -21.39 3.65
N ASP A 78 7.73 -22.56 3.75
CA ASP A 78 7.34 -23.38 2.61
C ASP A 78 5.88 -23.15 2.15
N ARG A 79 5.14 -22.29 2.85
CA ARG A 79 3.71 -22.06 2.56
C ARG A 79 3.48 -21.33 1.24
N PHE A 80 4.27 -20.30 0.96
CA PHE A 80 4.19 -19.49 -0.25
C PHE A 80 5.59 -19.09 -0.73
N PRO A 81 5.75 -18.74 -2.03
CA PRO A 81 6.99 -18.14 -2.51
C PRO A 81 7.37 -16.89 -1.70
N VAL A 82 8.66 -16.75 -1.38
CA VAL A 82 9.22 -15.63 -0.64
C VAL A 82 10.15 -14.82 -1.55
N PHE A 83 9.91 -13.52 -1.67
CA PHE A 83 10.70 -12.62 -2.50
C PHE A 83 11.38 -11.52 -1.68
N ALA A 84 12.67 -11.30 -1.90
CA ALA A 84 13.36 -10.13 -1.37
C ALA A 84 12.90 -8.87 -2.13
N ALA A 85 12.22 -7.96 -1.44
CA ALA A 85 11.58 -6.81 -2.09
C ALA A 85 12.47 -5.55 -2.15
N GLY A 86 13.46 -5.43 -1.27
CA GLY A 86 14.30 -4.24 -1.17
C GLY A 86 13.56 -2.96 -0.74
N ARG A 87 12.28 -3.04 -0.40
CA ARG A 87 11.50 -1.98 0.25
C ARG A 87 11.78 -1.93 1.74
N GLY A 88 11.43 -0.82 2.38
CA GLY A 88 11.46 -0.73 3.84
C GLY A 88 10.45 -1.68 4.51
N GLY A 89 10.66 -1.93 5.81
CA GLY A 89 9.82 -2.80 6.64
C GLY A 89 10.24 -4.27 6.62
N GLU A 90 9.39 -5.10 7.21
CA GLU A 90 9.60 -6.53 7.49
C GLU A 90 8.87 -7.42 6.48
N TYR A 91 8.50 -8.66 6.89
CA TYR A 91 7.68 -9.52 6.05
C TYR A 91 6.26 -8.96 5.89
N THR A 92 5.67 -9.16 4.72
CA THR A 92 4.23 -9.01 4.50
C THR A 92 3.73 -10.06 3.52
N TYR A 93 2.42 -10.33 3.59
CA TYR A 93 1.70 -11.18 2.67
C TYR A 93 1.09 -10.34 1.54
N HIS A 94 1.07 -10.90 0.34
CA HIS A 94 0.25 -10.46 -0.78
C HIS A 94 -0.51 -11.64 -1.37
N GLY A 95 -1.74 -11.41 -1.80
CA GLY A 95 -2.58 -12.43 -2.41
C GLY A 95 -3.90 -11.88 -2.97
N PRO A 96 -4.70 -12.75 -3.60
CA PRO A 96 -6.02 -12.38 -4.11
C PRO A 96 -6.88 -11.75 -3.01
N GLY A 97 -7.68 -10.77 -3.38
CA GLY A 97 -8.48 -9.98 -2.45
C GLY A 97 -7.74 -8.86 -1.73
N GLN A 98 -6.43 -8.70 -1.98
CA GLN A 98 -5.67 -7.55 -1.49
C GLN A 98 -5.31 -6.62 -2.64
N ARG A 99 -5.73 -5.36 -2.59
CA ARG A 99 -5.30 -4.35 -3.56
C ARG A 99 -3.94 -3.80 -3.21
N VAL A 100 -2.98 -4.04 -4.09
CA VAL A 100 -1.66 -3.42 -4.03
C VAL A 100 -1.64 -2.22 -4.98
N ALA A 101 -1.22 -1.06 -4.50
CA ALA A 101 -0.99 0.12 -5.31
C ALA A 101 0.49 0.47 -5.30
N TYR A 102 1.15 0.28 -6.43
CA TYR A 102 2.52 0.69 -6.66
C TYR A 102 2.58 2.15 -7.05
N VAL A 103 3.43 2.93 -6.37
CA VAL A 103 3.45 4.39 -6.43
C VAL A 103 4.81 4.86 -6.94
N MET A 104 4.89 5.21 -8.21
CA MET A 104 6.09 5.72 -8.86
C MET A 104 5.97 7.22 -9.07
N LEU A 105 6.43 8.00 -8.06
CA LEU A 105 6.37 9.46 -8.01
C LEU A 105 7.78 10.04 -7.85
N ASP A 106 8.05 11.17 -8.50
CA ASP A 106 9.27 11.96 -8.27
C ASP A 106 9.04 12.96 -7.11
N LEU A 107 9.64 12.67 -5.96
CA LEU A 107 9.50 13.48 -4.77
C LEU A 107 10.17 14.86 -4.92
N LYS A 108 11.11 15.05 -5.87
CA LYS A 108 11.69 16.36 -6.20
C LYS A 108 10.66 17.34 -6.75
N ARG A 109 9.65 16.79 -7.43
CA ARG A 109 8.53 17.59 -7.96
C ARG A 109 7.49 17.95 -6.89
N ARG A 110 7.67 17.47 -5.66
CA ARG A 110 6.81 17.69 -4.49
C ARG A 110 7.64 18.20 -3.31
N ARG A 111 8.10 17.27 -2.49
CA ARG A 111 8.94 17.51 -1.32
C ARG A 111 9.88 16.33 -1.10
N GLU A 112 11.17 16.56 -0.97
CA GLU A 112 12.19 15.56 -0.67
C GLU A 112 12.18 15.21 0.83
N ASP A 113 11.06 14.63 1.31
CA ASP A 113 10.83 14.27 2.71
C ASP A 113 10.13 12.90 2.77
N VAL A 114 10.91 11.88 3.15
CA VAL A 114 10.42 10.49 3.22
C VAL A 114 9.34 10.31 4.29
N ARG A 115 9.50 10.97 5.45
CA ARG A 115 8.53 10.86 6.55
C ARG A 115 7.19 11.46 6.16
N ALA A 116 7.23 12.62 5.52
CA ALA A 116 6.03 13.26 5.00
C ALA A 116 5.39 12.45 3.86
N PHE A 117 6.18 11.80 3.01
CA PHE A 117 5.65 10.92 1.97
C PHE A 117 4.93 9.71 2.55
N VAL A 118 5.51 9.05 3.58
CA VAL A 118 4.84 7.94 4.28
C VAL A 118 3.54 8.43 4.95
N ALA A 119 3.56 9.58 5.62
CA ALA A 119 2.36 10.15 6.23
C ALA A 119 1.27 10.50 5.19
N ALA A 120 1.66 10.93 4.01
CA ALA A 120 0.75 11.19 2.88
C ALA A 120 0.14 9.87 2.34
N LEU A 121 0.92 8.78 2.26
CA LEU A 121 0.40 7.46 1.90
C LEU A 121 -0.61 6.94 2.92
N GLU A 122 -0.34 7.12 4.21
CA GLU A 122 -1.30 6.79 5.27
C GLU A 122 -2.57 7.63 5.15
N GLN A 123 -2.44 8.93 4.89
CA GLN A 123 -3.60 9.81 4.70
C GLN A 123 -4.43 9.42 3.49
N TRP A 124 -3.79 9.01 2.41
CA TRP A 124 -4.46 8.50 1.23
C TRP A 124 -5.31 7.26 1.56
N ILE A 125 -4.75 6.29 2.27
CA ILE A 125 -5.48 5.10 2.73
C ILE A 125 -6.65 5.50 3.65
N ILE A 126 -6.40 6.38 4.62
CA ILE A 126 -7.43 6.86 5.57
C ILE A 126 -8.58 7.54 4.82
N GLY A 127 -8.27 8.39 3.83
CA GLY A 127 -9.28 9.02 2.98
C GLY A 127 -10.09 8.02 2.15
N THR A 128 -9.42 6.97 1.66
CA THR A 128 -10.08 5.86 0.94
C THR A 128 -11.05 5.09 1.85
N LEU A 129 -10.61 4.74 3.06
CA LEU A 129 -11.42 4.02 4.05
C LEU A 129 -12.62 4.85 4.51
N ALA A 130 -12.46 6.17 4.65
CA ALA A 130 -13.52 7.09 5.05
C ALA A 130 -14.69 7.10 4.07
N ALA A 131 -14.46 6.84 2.76
CA ALA A 131 -15.53 6.69 1.76
C ALA A 131 -16.47 5.51 2.07
N PHE A 132 -16.02 4.56 2.87
CA PHE A 132 -16.79 3.39 3.33
C PHE A 132 -17.18 3.47 4.81
N ASN A 133 -17.08 4.66 5.41
CA ASN A 133 -17.34 4.90 6.84
C ASN A 133 -16.41 4.09 7.78
N VAL A 134 -15.23 3.69 7.34
CA VAL A 134 -14.21 3.05 8.16
C VAL A 134 -13.26 4.11 8.68
N ARG A 135 -13.11 4.19 9.99
CA ARG A 135 -12.15 5.09 10.64
C ARG A 135 -10.79 4.42 10.72
N GLY A 136 -9.96 4.66 9.70
CA GLY A 136 -8.55 4.29 9.72
C GLY A 136 -7.72 5.30 10.53
N GLU A 137 -6.72 4.82 11.26
CA GLU A 137 -5.88 5.65 12.11
C GLU A 137 -4.40 5.35 11.90
N ARG A 138 -3.54 6.37 12.06
CA ARG A 138 -2.09 6.23 12.13
C ARG A 138 -1.66 5.93 13.56
N ARG A 139 -0.47 5.31 13.71
CA ARG A 139 0.18 5.11 15.01
C ARG A 139 1.57 5.75 15.01
N GLU A 140 1.99 6.28 16.15
CA GLU A 140 3.30 6.96 16.28
C GLU A 140 4.48 5.99 16.16
N ASP A 141 4.31 4.79 16.67
CA ASP A 141 5.32 3.75 16.83
C ASP A 141 5.45 2.81 15.62
N ARG A 142 4.43 2.74 14.75
CA ARG A 142 4.37 1.78 13.64
C ARG A 142 3.70 2.32 12.39
N VAL A 143 4.28 1.99 11.22
CA VAL A 143 3.77 2.41 9.90
C VAL A 143 2.61 1.52 9.45
N GLY A 144 1.63 2.13 8.79
CA GLY A 144 0.43 1.48 8.27
C GLY A 144 -0.84 2.14 8.76
N VAL A 145 -1.98 1.59 8.35
CA VAL A 145 -3.29 2.09 8.81
C VAL A 145 -3.99 1.01 9.61
N TRP A 146 -4.51 1.43 10.75
CA TRP A 146 -5.07 0.60 11.81
C TRP A 146 -6.53 0.94 12.04
N VAL A 147 -7.32 -0.06 12.45
CA VAL A 147 -8.73 0.08 12.79
C VAL A 147 -8.94 -0.43 14.19
N VAL A 148 -9.58 0.39 15.05
CA VAL A 148 -9.97 -0.03 16.40
C VAL A 148 -11.08 -1.08 16.29
N ARG A 149 -10.98 -2.15 17.09
CA ARG A 149 -11.90 -3.31 17.11
C ARG A 149 -12.67 -3.39 18.43
N PRO A 150 -13.71 -2.56 18.62
CA PRO A 150 -14.51 -2.60 19.85
C PRO A 150 -15.32 -3.90 20.00
N ASP A 151 -15.43 -4.69 18.94
CA ASP A 151 -16.03 -6.02 18.87
C ASP A 151 -15.13 -7.14 19.42
N ARG A 152 -13.86 -6.83 19.72
CA ARG A 152 -12.88 -7.75 20.31
C ARG A 152 -12.61 -7.45 21.78
N PRO A 153 -12.17 -8.45 22.56
CA PRO A 153 -11.73 -8.21 23.93
C PRO A 153 -10.59 -7.18 23.97
N PRO A 154 -10.56 -6.31 25.01
CA PRO A 154 -9.44 -5.41 25.23
C PRO A 154 -8.11 -6.16 25.39
N LEU A 155 -7.01 -5.49 25.09
CA LEU A 155 -5.66 -6.01 25.31
C LEU A 155 -5.37 -6.12 26.83
N ALA A 156 -4.28 -6.80 27.19
CA ALA A 156 -3.91 -7.06 28.59
C ALA A 156 -3.67 -5.76 29.40
N ASP A 157 -3.33 -4.66 28.74
CA ASP A 157 -3.17 -3.33 29.36
C ASP A 157 -4.48 -2.53 29.46
N GLY A 158 -5.60 -3.11 29.02
CA GLY A 158 -6.92 -2.48 29.02
C GLY A 158 -7.21 -1.57 27.82
N SER A 159 -6.28 -1.40 26.89
CA SER A 159 -6.51 -0.67 25.64
C SER A 159 -7.44 -1.46 24.71
N LEU A 160 -8.14 -0.74 23.82
CA LEU A 160 -8.96 -1.40 22.80
C LEU A 160 -8.06 -2.17 21.80
N ALA A 161 -8.54 -3.38 21.43
CA ALA A 161 -7.90 -4.13 20.36
C ALA A 161 -7.93 -3.32 19.06
N GLU A 162 -6.92 -3.49 18.25
CA GLU A 162 -6.83 -2.88 16.91
C GLU A 162 -6.17 -3.83 15.92
N ASP A 163 -6.60 -3.74 14.68
CA ASP A 163 -6.10 -4.56 13.60
C ASP A 163 -5.55 -3.70 12.47
N LYS A 164 -4.52 -4.18 11.82
CA LYS A 164 -3.96 -3.57 10.62
C LYS A 164 -4.82 -3.89 9.41
N ILE A 165 -5.34 -2.86 8.73
CA ILE A 165 -6.09 -3.02 7.49
C ILE A 165 -5.25 -2.76 6.24
N ALA A 166 -4.18 -1.96 6.38
CA ALA A 166 -3.31 -1.64 5.25
C ALA A 166 -1.84 -1.53 5.66
N ALA A 167 -0.99 -2.07 4.82
CA ALA A 167 0.46 -2.02 4.93
C ALA A 167 1.05 -0.97 3.98
N ILE A 168 2.20 -0.41 4.36
CA ILE A 168 2.98 0.53 3.55
C ILE A 168 4.42 0.06 3.55
N GLY A 169 5.00 -0.07 2.37
CA GLY A 169 6.41 -0.36 2.19
C GLY A 169 6.89 0.29 0.91
N ILE A 170 7.81 1.24 1.03
CA ILE A 170 8.34 1.98 -0.12
C ILE A 170 9.85 1.78 -0.26
N ARG A 171 10.33 2.02 -1.46
CA ARG A 171 11.74 2.23 -1.76
C ARG A 171 11.90 3.53 -2.51
N LEU A 172 12.98 4.24 -2.26
CA LEU A 172 13.38 5.44 -2.99
C LEU A 172 14.68 5.19 -3.71
N ARG A 173 14.74 5.58 -4.98
CA ARG A 173 15.98 5.65 -5.76
C ARG A 173 16.12 7.05 -6.34
N ARG A 174 17.07 7.83 -5.81
CA ARG A 174 17.30 9.21 -6.24
C ARG A 174 16.01 10.06 -6.23
N TRP A 175 15.23 9.92 -5.16
CA TRP A 175 13.97 10.61 -4.91
C TRP A 175 12.77 10.18 -5.78
N VAL A 176 12.91 9.16 -6.60
CA VAL A 176 11.77 8.50 -7.24
C VAL A 176 11.34 7.31 -6.38
N SER A 177 10.06 7.27 -6.02
CA SER A 177 9.47 6.17 -5.25
C SER A 177 9.11 4.99 -6.14
N PHE A 178 9.09 3.79 -5.55
CA PHE A 178 8.48 2.58 -6.08
C PHE A 178 8.12 1.61 -4.94
N HIS A 179 7.40 0.52 -5.21
CA HIS A 179 6.51 -0.14 -4.26
C HIS A 179 5.39 0.82 -3.81
N GLY A 180 4.78 0.63 -2.65
CA GLY A 180 3.68 1.49 -2.23
C GLY A 180 2.88 0.96 -1.06
N ILE A 181 1.57 0.73 -1.28
CA ILE A 181 0.60 0.36 -0.25
C ILE A 181 -0.10 -0.95 -0.62
N ALA A 182 -0.61 -1.64 0.41
CA ALA A 182 -1.46 -2.82 0.24
C ALA A 182 -2.66 -2.70 1.18
N ILE A 183 -3.88 -2.76 0.63
CA ILE A 183 -5.15 -2.64 1.38
C ILE A 183 -5.88 -3.98 1.31
N ASN A 184 -6.29 -4.49 2.46
CA ASN A 184 -7.03 -5.72 2.56
C ASN A 184 -8.53 -5.46 2.27
N VAL A 185 -9.02 -5.95 1.13
CA VAL A 185 -10.45 -5.96 0.79
C VAL A 185 -11.08 -7.24 1.30
N GLU A 186 -10.63 -8.38 0.76
CA GLU A 186 -11.12 -9.72 1.08
C GLU A 186 -10.00 -10.80 0.91
N PRO A 187 -8.76 -10.58 1.38
CA PRO A 187 -7.76 -11.62 1.32
C PRO A 187 -8.07 -12.72 2.36
N ASP A 188 -7.56 -13.92 2.13
CA ASP A 188 -7.54 -14.94 3.18
C ASP A 188 -6.61 -14.49 4.32
N LEU A 189 -7.20 -14.04 5.42
CA LEU A 189 -6.47 -13.51 6.57
C LEU A 189 -5.63 -14.60 7.28
N ALA A 190 -5.99 -15.90 7.14
CA ALA A 190 -5.18 -16.98 7.69
C ALA A 190 -3.80 -17.09 7.03
N HIS A 191 -3.61 -16.52 5.84
CA HIS A 191 -2.33 -16.51 5.16
C HIS A 191 -1.27 -15.62 5.85
N PHE A 192 -1.70 -14.66 6.66
CA PHE A 192 -0.78 -13.84 7.45
C PHE A 192 -0.13 -14.58 8.61
N SER A 193 -0.69 -15.73 9.07
CA SER A 193 -0.13 -16.50 10.19
C SER A 193 1.23 -17.15 9.88
N GLY A 194 1.59 -17.27 8.60
CA GLY A 194 2.89 -17.81 8.19
C GLY A 194 4.08 -16.85 8.37
N ILE A 195 3.80 -15.63 8.84
CA ILE A 195 4.80 -14.58 9.12
C ILE A 195 4.46 -13.86 10.42
N VAL A 196 5.43 -13.17 11.03
CA VAL A 196 5.16 -12.11 12.03
C VAL A 196 5.02 -10.80 11.27
N PRO A 197 3.79 -10.30 11.02
CA PRO A 197 3.62 -9.10 10.22
C PRO A 197 4.15 -7.88 10.96
N CYS A 198 5.11 -7.18 10.38
CA CYS A 198 5.68 -5.93 10.94
C CYS A 198 6.28 -6.07 12.35
N GLY A 199 6.70 -7.29 12.77
CA GLY A 199 7.29 -7.54 14.08
C GLY A 199 6.37 -7.30 15.28
N VAL A 200 5.06 -7.11 15.07
CA VAL A 200 4.09 -6.81 16.12
C VAL A 200 3.26 -8.05 16.39
N GLN A 201 3.46 -8.68 17.56
CA GLN A 201 2.77 -9.91 17.95
C GLN A 201 1.39 -9.67 18.59
N ASP A 202 1.13 -8.44 19.07
CA ASP A 202 -0.04 -8.12 19.89
C ASP A 202 -1.21 -7.55 19.09
N HIS A 203 -1.12 -7.41 17.78
CA HIS A 203 -2.16 -6.84 16.94
C HIS A 203 -2.53 -7.78 15.79
N GLY A 204 -3.83 -7.80 15.48
CA GLY A 204 -4.37 -8.58 14.38
C GLY A 204 -4.26 -7.90 13.02
N ILE A 205 -4.74 -8.64 12.03
CA ILE A 205 -4.97 -8.17 10.66
C ILE A 205 -6.47 -8.21 10.41
N THR A 206 -6.99 -7.23 9.68
CA THR A 206 -8.39 -7.19 9.24
C THR A 206 -8.49 -6.85 7.75
N SER A 207 -9.70 -6.93 7.23
CA SER A 207 -10.06 -6.53 5.87
C SER A 207 -11.40 -5.79 5.88
N LEU A 208 -11.78 -5.17 4.75
CA LEU A 208 -13.08 -4.53 4.63
C LEU A 208 -14.22 -5.54 4.82
N VAL A 209 -14.09 -6.75 4.23
CA VAL A 209 -15.09 -7.81 4.39
C VAL A 209 -15.13 -8.35 5.83
N ASP A 210 -13.99 -8.51 6.51
CA ASP A 210 -13.94 -8.89 7.93
C ASP A 210 -14.60 -7.84 8.85
N LEU A 211 -14.63 -6.58 8.44
CA LEU A 211 -15.37 -5.50 9.11
C LEU A 211 -16.87 -5.49 8.77
N GLY A 212 -17.36 -6.47 8.01
CA GLY A 212 -18.76 -6.59 7.62
C GLY A 212 -19.15 -5.73 6.40
N LEU A 213 -18.21 -5.25 5.63
CA LEU A 213 -18.43 -4.39 4.47
C LEU A 213 -18.22 -5.18 3.17
N PRO A 214 -19.27 -5.56 2.44
CA PRO A 214 -19.16 -6.31 1.19
C PRO A 214 -18.79 -5.40 0.01
N ILE A 215 -17.58 -4.82 0.09
CA ILE A 215 -17.04 -3.89 -0.90
C ILE A 215 -16.29 -4.68 -1.97
N THR A 216 -16.52 -4.35 -3.23
CA THR A 216 -15.78 -4.93 -4.35
C THR A 216 -14.43 -4.23 -4.56
N MET A 217 -13.50 -4.90 -5.25
CA MET A 217 -12.23 -4.30 -5.65
C MET A 217 -12.43 -3.05 -6.51
N ALA A 218 -13.45 -3.04 -7.36
CA ALA A 218 -13.78 -1.88 -8.21
C ALA A 218 -14.28 -0.68 -7.40
N ASP A 219 -15.08 -0.90 -6.34
CA ASP A 219 -15.51 0.17 -5.44
C ASP A 219 -14.30 0.79 -4.72
N LEU A 220 -13.38 -0.06 -4.24
CA LEU A 220 -12.14 0.41 -3.63
C LEU A 220 -11.30 1.23 -4.62
N ASP A 221 -11.14 0.78 -5.88
CA ASP A 221 -10.33 1.46 -6.90
C ASP A 221 -10.85 2.88 -7.19
N LEU A 222 -12.17 3.08 -7.21
CA LEU A 222 -12.78 4.40 -7.37
C LEU A 222 -12.48 5.31 -6.16
N ALA A 223 -12.66 4.79 -4.95
CA ALA A 223 -12.38 5.54 -3.72
C ALA A 223 -10.89 5.86 -3.61
N LEU A 224 -10.00 4.91 -3.96
CA LEU A 224 -8.55 5.12 -4.00
C LEU A 224 -8.17 6.27 -4.92
N LYS A 225 -8.70 6.30 -6.14
CA LYS A 225 -8.38 7.37 -7.09
C LYS A 225 -8.83 8.73 -6.57
N SER A 226 -10.08 8.83 -6.07
CA SER A 226 -10.60 10.07 -5.51
C SER A 226 -9.77 10.56 -4.32
N ALA A 227 -9.44 9.69 -3.37
CA ALA A 227 -8.63 10.03 -2.21
C ALA A 227 -7.18 10.39 -2.60
N PHE A 228 -6.61 9.74 -3.64
CA PHE A 228 -5.29 10.07 -4.17
C PHE A 228 -5.22 11.52 -4.65
N GLU A 229 -6.22 11.95 -5.41
CA GLU A 229 -6.26 13.31 -5.97
C GLU A 229 -6.28 14.40 -4.89
N HIS A 230 -6.89 14.13 -3.74
CA HIS A 230 -6.89 15.06 -2.61
C HIS A 230 -5.51 15.21 -1.94
N VAL A 231 -4.72 14.14 -1.93
CA VAL A 231 -3.41 14.11 -1.23
C VAL A 231 -2.25 14.44 -2.16
N PHE A 232 -2.27 13.86 -3.38
CA PHE A 232 -1.14 13.86 -4.30
C PHE A 232 -1.36 14.70 -5.57
N GLY A 233 -2.56 15.24 -5.78
CA GLY A 233 -2.91 16.00 -6.97
C GLY A 233 -3.50 15.14 -8.09
N PRO A 234 -3.76 15.73 -9.27
CA PRO A 234 -4.59 15.13 -10.31
C PRO A 234 -4.00 13.82 -10.84
N ALA A 235 -4.89 12.81 -11.00
CA ALA A 235 -4.60 11.57 -11.71
C ALA A 235 -5.27 11.59 -13.09
N ALA A 236 -4.61 10.98 -14.08
CA ALA A 236 -5.16 10.82 -15.42
C ALA A 236 -6.47 10.00 -15.40
N PRO A 237 -7.37 10.19 -16.37
CA PRO A 237 -8.50 9.29 -16.56
C PRO A 237 -8.04 7.83 -16.65
N LEU A 238 -8.90 6.89 -16.19
CA LEU A 238 -8.63 5.46 -16.31
C LEU A 238 -8.43 5.11 -17.80
N LEU A 239 -7.25 4.64 -18.14
CA LEU A 239 -7.03 3.94 -19.40
C LEU A 239 -7.46 2.49 -19.14
N VAL A 240 -8.67 2.13 -19.56
CA VAL A 240 -9.07 0.72 -19.64
C VAL A 240 -8.38 0.18 -20.88
N GLU A 241 -7.27 -0.53 -20.70
CA GLU A 241 -6.72 -1.34 -21.78
C GLU A 241 -7.76 -2.45 -22.08
N THR A 242 -8.52 -2.25 -23.16
CA THR A 242 -9.28 -3.35 -23.74
C THR A 242 -8.28 -4.44 -24.12
N ALA A 243 -8.47 -5.62 -23.52
CA ALA A 243 -7.66 -6.80 -23.83
C ALA A 243 -7.46 -6.89 -25.35
N ARG A 244 -6.24 -6.72 -25.84
CA ARG A 244 -5.90 -7.05 -27.22
C ARG A 244 -6.19 -8.53 -27.37
N LYS A 245 -7.26 -8.85 -28.10
CA LYS A 245 -7.50 -10.20 -28.60
C LYS A 245 -6.24 -10.58 -29.37
N ALA A 246 -5.48 -11.52 -28.80
CA ALA A 246 -4.48 -12.24 -29.58
C ALA A 246 -5.24 -12.99 -30.67
N GLY A 247 -5.07 -12.55 -31.93
CA GLY A 247 -5.49 -13.26 -33.13
C GLY A 247 -4.44 -14.30 -33.48
#